data_6124c6a9cdb724661df122b28c5e17fc
#
_entry.id   6124c6a9cdb724661df122b28c5e17fc
#
_cell.length_a   1.000
_cell.length_b   1.000
_cell.length_c   1.000
_cell.angle_alpha   90.00
_cell.angle_beta   90.00
_cell.angle_gamma   90.00
#
_symmetry.space_group_name_H-M   'P 1'
#
loop_
_entity.id
_entity.type
_entity.pdbx_description
1 polymer ?
#
loop_
_entity_poly.entity_id
_entity_poly.type
_entity_poly.pdbx_seq_one_letter_code
_entity_poly.pdbx_strand_id
1 'polypeptide(L)'
;MAEKLTPGDTAPAFTLKDATGADVSLSDYRGRKTIVYFYPAAATPGCTKQACDFRDSLASLQAAGYEVLGISPDPVGKLASFADAQGLTFPLLSDEDHAVAEAYAAWGEKKNYGRTYEGLIRSTVVVDPDGKVAVAQYNVRATGHVAKLRKDLKLEEVG
;
A
#
# COMPACT_ATOMS: atom_id res chain seq x y z
N MET A 1 -1.40 -0.41 -20.65
CA MET A 1 -1.30 0.24 -19.34
C MET A 1 -2.67 0.33 -18.70
N ALA A 2 -2.78 -0.03 -17.44
CA ALA A 2 -4.02 0.12 -16.72
C ALA A 2 -4.31 1.59 -16.47
N GLU A 3 -5.56 1.96 -16.53
CA GLU A 3 -5.99 3.30 -16.15
C GLU A 3 -6.05 3.41 -14.63
N LYS A 4 -5.89 4.63 -14.12
CA LYS A 4 -6.04 4.90 -12.70
C LYS A 4 -7.43 4.47 -12.23
N LEU A 5 -7.47 3.82 -11.08
CA LEU A 5 -8.72 3.36 -10.49
C LEU A 5 -9.49 4.55 -9.89
N THR A 6 -10.81 4.44 -9.93
CA THR A 6 -11.71 5.42 -9.35
C THR A 6 -12.71 4.73 -8.44
N PRO A 7 -13.32 5.45 -7.49
CA PRO A 7 -14.33 4.84 -6.62
C PRO A 7 -15.43 4.12 -7.40
N GLY A 8 -15.76 2.91 -7.00
CA GLY A 8 -16.72 2.04 -7.66
C GLY A 8 -16.12 1.01 -8.60
N ASP A 9 -14.86 1.19 -9.01
CA ASP A 9 -14.16 0.19 -9.83
C ASP A 9 -13.92 -1.07 -9.02
N THR A 10 -13.89 -2.22 -9.69
CA THR A 10 -13.47 -3.47 -9.04
C THR A 10 -11.95 -3.42 -8.83
N ALA A 11 -11.50 -3.60 -7.59
CA ALA A 11 -10.08 -3.66 -7.29
C ALA A 11 -9.49 -4.93 -7.94
N PRO A 12 -8.37 -4.82 -8.68
CA PRO A 12 -7.76 -5.99 -9.30
C PRO A 12 -7.36 -7.04 -8.25
N ALA A 13 -7.69 -8.30 -8.53
CA ALA A 13 -7.31 -9.41 -7.66
C ALA A 13 -5.81 -9.64 -7.71
N PHE A 14 -5.24 -10.09 -6.60
CA PHE A 14 -3.82 -10.47 -6.57
C PHE A 14 -3.58 -11.54 -5.52
N THR A 15 -2.48 -12.26 -5.69
CA THR A 15 -1.90 -13.16 -4.69
C THR A 15 -0.40 -12.93 -4.71
N LEU A 16 0.15 -12.52 -3.59
CA LEU A 16 1.58 -12.22 -3.44
C LEU A 16 2.13 -12.87 -2.18
N LYS A 17 3.44 -13.12 -2.15
CA LYS A 17 4.13 -13.60 -0.96
C LYS A 17 4.31 -12.47 0.04
N ASP A 18 4.07 -12.76 1.31
CA ASP A 18 4.37 -11.81 2.38
C ASP A 18 5.83 -11.98 2.86
N ALA A 19 6.20 -11.22 3.88
CA ALA A 19 7.56 -11.24 4.43
C ALA A 19 7.94 -12.60 5.07
N THR A 20 6.98 -13.47 5.31
CA THR A 20 7.22 -14.83 5.83
C THR A 20 7.28 -15.88 4.71
N GLY A 21 6.99 -15.49 3.47
CA GLY A 21 6.91 -16.39 2.33
C GLY A 21 5.54 -17.04 2.14
N ALA A 22 4.55 -16.66 2.94
CA ALA A 22 3.19 -17.16 2.81
C ALA A 22 2.42 -16.38 1.75
N ASP A 23 1.48 -17.04 1.07
CA ASP A 23 0.64 -16.39 0.07
C ASP A 23 -0.45 -15.56 0.75
N VAL A 24 -0.61 -14.32 0.28
CA VAL A 24 -1.67 -13.41 0.72
C VAL A 24 -2.45 -12.95 -0.50
N SER A 25 -3.75 -13.11 -0.47
CA SER A 25 -4.64 -12.71 -1.56
C SER A 25 -5.57 -11.59 -1.10
N LEU A 26 -5.90 -10.69 -2.02
CA LEU A 26 -6.88 -9.64 -1.72
C LEU A 26 -8.22 -10.24 -1.28
N SER A 27 -8.62 -11.38 -1.88
CA SER A 27 -9.86 -12.05 -1.52
C SER A 27 -9.92 -12.51 -0.07
N ASP A 28 -8.78 -12.68 0.59
CA ASP A 28 -8.71 -13.02 2.01
C ASP A 28 -9.29 -11.93 2.91
N TYR A 29 -9.41 -10.72 2.35
CA TYR A 29 -9.88 -9.54 3.08
C TYR A 29 -11.32 -9.15 2.72
N ARG A 30 -12.05 -10.00 2.00
CA ARG A 30 -13.47 -9.78 1.74
C ARG A 30 -14.22 -9.66 3.06
N GLY A 31 -15.14 -8.71 3.13
CA GLY A 31 -15.85 -8.40 4.36
C GLY A 31 -15.14 -7.38 5.25
N ARG A 32 -13.95 -6.93 4.86
CA ARG A 32 -13.19 -5.90 5.57
C ARG A 32 -12.81 -4.77 4.64
N LYS A 33 -12.63 -3.58 5.21
CA LYS A 33 -12.04 -2.45 4.48
C LYS A 33 -10.52 -2.63 4.50
N THR A 34 -9.87 -2.52 3.35
CA THR A 34 -8.44 -2.78 3.22
C THR A 34 -7.73 -1.60 2.59
N ILE A 35 -6.71 -1.10 3.27
CA ILE A 35 -5.83 -0.06 2.73
C ILE A 35 -4.67 -0.78 2.06
N VAL A 36 -4.58 -0.67 0.72
CA VAL A 36 -3.49 -1.25 -0.07
C VAL A 36 -2.60 -0.09 -0.50
N TYR A 37 -1.37 -0.02 0.02
CA TYR A 37 -0.48 1.05 -0.38
C TYR A 37 0.75 0.50 -1.09
N PHE A 38 1.20 1.23 -2.11
CA PHE A 38 2.35 0.87 -2.93
C PHE A 38 3.49 1.82 -2.64
N TYR A 39 4.68 1.28 -2.39
CA TYR A 39 5.87 2.06 -2.11
C TYR A 39 7.06 1.53 -2.91
N PRO A 40 8.03 2.40 -3.29
CA PRO A 40 9.06 2.01 -4.27
C PRO A 40 10.15 1.11 -3.73
N ALA A 41 10.56 1.26 -2.47
CA ALA A 41 11.67 0.46 -1.96
C ALA A 41 11.71 0.42 -0.44
N ALA A 42 11.74 -0.78 0.13
CA ALA A 42 11.90 -0.97 1.57
C ALA A 42 13.23 -0.36 2.05
N ALA A 43 13.26 0.04 3.32
CA ALA A 43 14.44 0.59 4.00
C ALA A 43 14.93 1.95 3.47
N THR A 44 14.23 2.57 2.53
CA THR A 44 14.52 3.96 2.15
C THR A 44 13.85 4.91 3.14
N PRO A 45 14.37 6.16 3.32
CA PRO A 45 13.84 7.07 4.34
C PRO A 45 12.34 7.36 4.21
N GLY A 46 11.87 7.67 3.00
CA GLY A 46 10.45 7.97 2.78
C GLY A 46 9.55 6.77 3.03
N CYS A 47 9.95 5.60 2.54
CA CYS A 47 9.16 4.37 2.73
C CYS A 47 9.17 3.94 4.20
N THR A 48 10.27 4.14 4.91
CA THR A 48 10.36 3.88 6.35
C THR A 48 9.42 4.80 7.11
N LYS A 49 9.40 6.09 6.79
CA LYS A 49 8.51 7.06 7.43
C LYS A 49 7.04 6.66 7.23
N GLN A 50 6.65 6.34 6.00
CA GLN A 50 5.28 5.95 5.68
C GLN A 50 4.89 4.67 6.42
N ALA A 51 5.76 3.66 6.41
CA ALA A 51 5.49 2.38 7.09
C ALA A 51 5.35 2.57 8.61
N CYS A 52 6.21 3.38 9.21
CA CYS A 52 6.14 3.68 10.64
C CYS A 52 4.86 4.45 11.00
N ASP A 53 4.43 5.36 10.14
CA ASP A 53 3.18 6.09 10.36
C ASP A 53 1.97 5.13 10.29
N PHE A 54 1.96 4.16 9.38
CA PHE A 54 0.94 3.12 9.37
C PHE A 54 1.04 2.22 10.60
N ARG A 55 2.25 1.81 10.99
CA ARG A 55 2.47 1.02 12.20
C ARG A 55 1.86 1.71 13.42
N ASP A 56 2.14 2.99 13.58
CA ASP A 56 1.70 3.76 14.75
C ASP A 56 0.18 4.00 14.74
N SER A 57 -0.44 3.96 13.56
CA SER A 57 -1.89 4.14 13.41
C SER A 57 -2.65 2.83 13.29
N LEU A 58 -1.96 1.68 13.27
CA LEU A 58 -2.59 0.40 12.93
C LEU A 58 -3.73 0.02 13.85
N ALA A 59 -3.54 0.12 15.16
CA ALA A 59 -4.58 -0.24 16.13
C ALA A 59 -5.84 0.61 15.93
N SER A 60 -5.68 1.90 15.70
CA SER A 60 -6.77 2.83 15.44
C SER A 60 -7.48 2.51 14.11
N LEU A 61 -6.71 2.18 13.07
CA LEU A 61 -7.27 1.80 11.78
C LEU A 61 -8.04 0.49 11.89
N GLN A 62 -7.49 -0.51 12.58
CA GLN A 62 -8.15 -1.81 12.78
C GLN A 62 -9.43 -1.65 13.60
N ALA A 63 -9.42 -0.79 14.63
CA ALA A 63 -10.61 -0.48 15.41
C ALA A 63 -11.72 0.14 14.57
N ALA A 64 -11.35 0.86 13.51
CA ALA A 64 -12.30 1.45 12.55
C ALA A 64 -12.70 0.47 11.42
N GLY A 65 -12.22 -0.79 11.46
CA GLY A 65 -12.56 -1.81 10.47
C GLY A 65 -11.62 -1.88 9.28
N TYR A 66 -10.45 -1.25 9.34
CA TYR A 66 -9.48 -1.24 8.25
C TYR A 66 -8.32 -2.19 8.51
N GLU A 67 -7.89 -2.89 7.45
CA GLU A 67 -6.64 -3.63 7.42
C GLU A 67 -5.65 -2.88 6.52
N VAL A 68 -4.36 -3.14 6.69
CA VAL A 68 -3.30 -2.48 5.91
C VAL A 68 -2.43 -3.52 5.24
N LEU A 69 -2.22 -3.37 3.93
CA LEU A 69 -1.29 -4.18 3.14
C LEU A 69 -0.32 -3.25 2.45
N GLY A 70 0.98 -3.47 2.63
CA GLY A 70 2.02 -2.71 1.92
C GLY A 70 2.59 -3.56 0.79
N ILE A 71 2.71 -3.00 -0.40
CA ILE A 71 3.20 -3.70 -1.60
C ILE A 71 4.38 -2.95 -2.19
N SER A 72 5.48 -3.67 -2.43
CA SER A 72 6.65 -3.10 -3.11
C SER A 72 7.28 -4.12 -4.05
N PRO A 73 8.15 -3.70 -4.99
CA PRO A 73 8.86 -4.63 -5.85
C PRO A 73 10.05 -5.32 -5.18
N ASP A 74 10.20 -5.18 -3.88
CA ASP A 74 11.29 -5.82 -3.14
C ASP A 74 11.07 -7.33 -2.97
N PRO A 75 12.16 -8.13 -2.90
CA PRO A 75 12.04 -9.56 -2.61
C PRO A 75 11.65 -9.81 -1.16
N VAL A 76 11.12 -11.01 -0.91
CA VAL A 76 10.61 -11.42 0.42
C VAL A 76 11.66 -11.21 1.52
N GLY A 77 12.90 -11.58 1.29
CA GLY A 77 13.96 -11.45 2.31
C GLY A 77 14.20 -10.00 2.73
N LYS A 78 14.10 -9.06 1.79
CA LYS A 78 14.26 -7.64 2.09
C LYS A 78 13.07 -7.12 2.89
N LEU A 79 11.87 -7.60 2.57
CA LEU A 79 10.66 -7.23 3.32
C LEU A 79 10.70 -7.78 4.75
N ALA A 80 11.20 -8.99 4.94
CA ALA A 80 11.37 -9.60 6.26
C ALA A 80 12.31 -8.75 7.12
N SER A 81 13.44 -8.33 6.57
CA SER A 81 14.41 -7.48 7.27
C SER A 81 13.81 -6.13 7.61
N PHE A 82 13.07 -5.53 6.70
CA PHE A 82 12.43 -4.24 6.89
C PHE A 82 11.35 -4.32 7.98
N ALA A 83 10.49 -5.33 7.93
CA ALA A 83 9.45 -5.53 8.93
C ALA A 83 10.04 -5.73 10.32
N ASP A 84 11.11 -6.53 10.42
CA ASP A 84 11.78 -6.80 11.68
C ASP A 84 12.45 -5.53 12.24
N ALA A 85 13.19 -4.81 11.40
CA ALA A 85 13.90 -3.60 11.81
C ALA A 85 12.96 -2.49 12.30
N GLN A 86 11.76 -2.38 11.72
CA GLN A 86 10.80 -1.33 12.03
C GLN A 86 9.64 -1.77 12.91
N GLY A 87 9.61 -3.04 13.32
CA GLY A 87 8.52 -3.56 14.13
C GLY A 87 7.16 -3.51 13.45
N LEU A 88 7.12 -3.78 12.13
CA LEU A 88 5.88 -3.74 11.37
C LEU A 88 5.08 -5.02 11.60
N THR A 89 3.81 -4.89 11.96
CA THR A 89 2.94 -6.03 12.23
C THR A 89 1.87 -6.26 11.16
N PHE A 90 1.74 -5.33 10.21
CA PHE A 90 0.87 -5.53 9.04
C PHE A 90 1.65 -6.21 7.91
N PRO A 91 0.98 -6.94 6.99
CA PRO A 91 1.66 -7.65 5.93
C PRO A 91 2.38 -6.73 4.95
N LEU A 92 3.60 -7.10 4.60
CA LEU A 92 4.35 -6.50 3.49
C LEU A 92 4.40 -7.56 2.39
N LEU A 93 3.98 -7.20 1.19
CA LEU A 93 3.83 -8.13 0.07
C LEU A 93 4.87 -7.84 -1.01
N SER A 94 5.44 -8.90 -1.57
CA SER A 94 6.48 -8.85 -2.59
C SER A 94 5.88 -8.91 -3.98
N ASP A 95 6.04 -7.84 -4.76
CA ASP A 95 5.59 -7.73 -6.15
C ASP A 95 6.82 -7.51 -7.03
N GLU A 96 7.73 -8.48 -7.04
CA GLU A 96 9.04 -8.34 -7.70
C GLU A 96 8.96 -8.00 -9.19
N ASP A 97 7.97 -8.56 -9.90
CA ASP A 97 7.76 -8.27 -11.32
C ASP A 97 6.86 -7.05 -11.55
N HIS A 98 6.48 -6.35 -10.50
CA HIS A 98 5.57 -5.19 -10.49
C HIS A 98 4.26 -5.38 -11.25
N ALA A 99 3.82 -6.62 -11.43
CA ALA A 99 2.57 -6.92 -12.15
C ALA A 99 1.34 -6.36 -11.43
N VAL A 100 1.30 -6.47 -10.10
CA VAL A 100 0.19 -5.93 -9.30
C VAL A 100 0.20 -4.41 -9.31
N ALA A 101 1.39 -3.79 -9.18
CA ALA A 101 1.53 -2.35 -9.28
C ALA A 101 1.01 -1.84 -10.63
N GLU A 102 1.33 -2.55 -11.73
CA GLU A 102 0.84 -2.20 -13.05
C GLU A 102 -0.69 -2.33 -13.14
N ALA A 103 -1.25 -3.40 -12.59
CA ALA A 103 -2.70 -3.61 -12.59
C ALA A 103 -3.45 -2.51 -11.83
N TYR A 104 -2.81 -1.95 -10.80
CA TYR A 104 -3.39 -0.86 -9.99
C TYR A 104 -3.04 0.53 -10.53
N ALA A 105 -2.35 0.62 -11.67
CA ALA A 105 -1.85 1.86 -12.26
C ALA A 105 -0.84 2.59 -11.35
N ALA A 106 -0.19 1.85 -10.46
CA ALA A 106 0.83 2.36 -9.54
C ALA A 106 2.26 2.20 -10.10
N TRP A 107 2.36 1.95 -11.39
CA TRP A 107 3.62 1.82 -12.11
C TRP A 107 3.54 2.66 -13.38
N GLY A 108 4.55 3.44 -13.65
CA GLY A 108 4.54 4.26 -14.85
C GLY A 108 5.73 5.19 -14.93
N GLU A 109 5.60 6.19 -15.79
CA GLU A 109 6.65 7.15 -16.06
C GLU A 109 6.86 8.09 -14.88
N LYS A 110 8.11 8.21 -14.47
CA LYS A 110 8.54 9.12 -13.41
C LYS A 110 9.63 10.06 -13.97
N LYS A 111 9.62 11.31 -13.50
CA LYS A 111 10.65 12.30 -13.87
C LYS A 111 11.47 12.65 -12.63
N ASN A 112 12.78 12.63 -12.78
CA ASN A 112 13.69 13.01 -11.72
C ASN A 112 14.98 13.60 -12.34
N TYR A 113 15.31 14.82 -11.96
CA TYR A 113 16.50 15.53 -12.47
C TYR A 113 16.57 15.55 -13.99
N GLY A 114 15.44 15.82 -14.67
CA GLY A 114 15.39 15.88 -16.13
C GLY A 114 15.41 14.53 -16.83
N ARG A 115 15.48 13.43 -16.07
CA ARG A 115 15.40 12.07 -16.62
C ARG A 115 14.00 11.52 -16.50
N THR A 116 13.59 10.77 -17.52
CA THR A 116 12.34 10.05 -17.52
C THR A 116 12.66 8.56 -17.41
N TYR A 117 12.00 7.86 -16.47
CA TYR A 117 12.15 6.41 -16.30
C TYR A 117 10.85 5.82 -15.83
N GLU A 118 10.70 4.51 -15.98
CA GLU A 118 9.55 3.81 -15.43
C GLU A 118 9.87 3.31 -14.03
N GLY A 119 8.89 3.42 -13.14
CA GLY A 119 9.04 2.99 -11.77
C GLY A 119 7.72 2.99 -11.02
N LEU A 120 7.78 2.56 -9.77
CA LEU A 120 6.61 2.54 -8.91
C LEU A 120 6.22 3.97 -8.52
N ILE A 121 4.94 4.25 -8.72
CA ILE A 121 4.32 5.50 -8.30
C ILE A 121 3.67 5.25 -6.94
N ARG A 122 4.17 5.94 -5.90
CA ARG A 122 3.63 5.79 -4.54
C ARG A 122 2.14 6.09 -4.54
N SER A 123 1.33 5.10 -4.23
CA SER A 123 -0.12 5.17 -4.38
C SER A 123 -0.80 4.41 -3.26
N THR A 124 -2.04 4.80 -2.96
CA THR A 124 -2.86 4.10 -1.96
C THR A 124 -4.26 3.91 -2.51
N VAL A 125 -4.74 2.68 -2.42
CA VAL A 125 -6.10 2.32 -2.83
C VAL A 125 -6.78 1.69 -1.63
N VAL A 126 -7.95 2.21 -1.27
CA VAL A 126 -8.77 1.63 -0.21
C VAL A 126 -9.86 0.80 -0.85
N VAL A 127 -9.93 -0.47 -0.47
CA VAL A 127 -10.88 -1.45 -1.00
C VAL A 127 -11.98 -1.69 0.03
N ASP A 128 -13.24 -1.62 -0.39
CA ASP A 128 -14.37 -1.86 0.50
C ASP A 128 -14.62 -3.36 0.72
N PRO A 129 -15.53 -3.73 1.64
CA PRO A 129 -15.79 -5.15 1.92
C PRO A 129 -16.25 -5.98 0.72
N ASP A 130 -16.80 -5.34 -0.31
CA ASP A 130 -17.27 -6.00 -1.52
C ASP A 130 -16.19 -6.15 -2.59
N GLY A 131 -14.98 -5.65 -2.33
CA GLY A 131 -13.88 -5.70 -3.28
C GLY A 131 -13.88 -4.56 -4.29
N LYS A 132 -14.63 -3.49 -4.01
CA LYS A 132 -14.66 -2.29 -4.85
C LYS A 132 -13.75 -1.22 -4.29
N VAL A 133 -13.23 -0.38 -5.17
CA VAL A 133 -12.41 0.77 -4.76
C VAL A 133 -13.30 1.81 -4.08
N ALA A 134 -12.94 2.19 -2.86
CA ALA A 134 -13.60 3.26 -2.14
C ALA A 134 -12.84 4.58 -2.29
N VAL A 135 -11.50 4.51 -2.27
CA VAL A 135 -10.61 5.66 -2.41
C VAL A 135 -9.41 5.22 -3.24
N ALA A 136 -8.94 6.08 -4.14
CA ALA A 136 -7.70 5.85 -4.88
C ALA A 136 -6.91 7.15 -4.94
N GLN A 137 -5.69 7.12 -4.40
CA GLN A 137 -4.81 8.28 -4.36
C GLN A 137 -3.48 7.91 -5.01
N TYR A 138 -3.09 8.67 -6.01
CA TYR A 138 -1.88 8.42 -6.78
C TYR A 138 -0.85 9.51 -6.55
N ASN A 139 0.43 9.14 -6.68
CA ASN A 139 1.55 10.06 -6.53
C ASN A 139 1.50 10.79 -5.18
N VAL A 140 1.28 10.03 -4.12
CA VAL A 140 1.20 10.56 -2.76
C VAL A 140 2.60 10.76 -2.17
N ARG A 141 2.70 11.66 -1.21
CA ARG A 141 3.95 11.91 -0.49
C ARG A 141 4.08 10.94 0.68
N ALA A 142 5.30 10.47 0.94
CA ALA A 142 5.55 9.60 2.10
C ALA A 142 5.28 10.31 3.41
N THR A 143 5.72 11.56 3.53
CA THR A 143 5.54 12.34 4.76
C THR A 143 4.12 12.92 4.82
N GLY A 144 3.42 12.62 5.92
CA GLY A 144 2.08 13.14 6.16
C GLY A 144 0.95 12.40 5.44
N HIS A 145 1.29 11.38 4.63
CA HIS A 145 0.26 10.66 3.87
C HIS A 145 -0.75 9.95 4.78
N VAL A 146 -0.29 9.27 5.83
CA VAL A 146 -1.18 8.51 6.72
C VAL A 146 -2.15 9.43 7.43
N ALA A 147 -1.67 10.57 7.92
CA ALA A 147 -2.54 11.58 8.56
C ALA A 147 -3.59 12.10 7.58
N LYS A 148 -3.18 12.42 6.34
CA LYS A 148 -4.10 12.86 5.30
C LYS A 148 -5.12 11.78 4.94
N LEU A 149 -4.67 10.52 4.82
CA LEU A 149 -5.56 9.41 4.52
C LEU A 149 -6.61 9.23 5.61
N ARG A 150 -6.21 9.28 6.89
CA ARG A 150 -7.15 9.19 8.01
C ARG A 150 -8.20 10.29 7.92
N LYS A 151 -7.79 11.50 7.60
CA LYS A 151 -8.70 12.63 7.41
C LYS A 151 -9.66 12.39 6.25
N ASP A 152 -9.14 11.91 5.13
CA ASP A 152 -9.96 11.63 3.94
C ASP A 152 -10.95 10.48 4.21
N LEU A 153 -10.61 9.53 5.07
CA LEU A 153 -11.49 8.45 5.49
C LEU A 153 -12.42 8.87 6.62
N LYS A 154 -12.35 10.11 7.06
CA LYS A 154 -13.17 10.68 8.14
C LYS A 154 -12.99 9.94 9.48
N LEU A 155 -11.77 9.48 9.70
CA LEU A 155 -11.40 8.88 10.98
C LEU A 155 -10.96 9.99 11.92
N GLU A 156 -11.64 10.11 13.05
CA GLU A 156 -11.26 11.11 14.03
C GLU A 156 -9.94 10.72 14.68
N GLU A 157 -9.09 11.72 14.89
CA GLU A 157 -7.92 11.51 15.70
C GLU A 157 -8.34 11.31 17.14
N VAL A 158 -8.07 10.15 17.64
CA VAL A 158 -8.23 9.90 19.05
C VAL A 158 -7.01 10.46 19.74
N GLY A 159 -7.16 11.64 20.16
CA GLY A 159 -6.30 12.44 21.00
C GLY A 159 -4.83 12.22 20.92
#